data_a7f5a25cd8269eb150715f8490a14269
#
_entry.id   a7f5a25cd8269eb150715f8490a14269
#
_cell.length_a   1.000
_cell.length_b   1.000
_cell.length_c   1.000
_cell.angle_alpha   90.00
_cell.angle_beta   90.00
_cell.angle_gamma   90.00
#
_symmetry.space_group_name_H-M   'P 1'
#
loop_
_entity.id
_entity.type
_entity.pdbx_description
1 polymer ?
#
loop_
_entity_poly.entity_id
_entity_poly.type
_entity_poly.pdbx_seq_one_letter_code
_entity_poly.pdbx_strand_id
1 'polypeptide(L)'
;MSIDSGSASAYKIATTYTVSYKRNEELPASISTGDMLQLIIEAYKEVFYENYTYVDTALNPNWNELDELEYVEIGTFFEKEIGKVSRFLKSRANENGTFRSSANNETFISLQKKTQNFSNIDLEKYNAYVRQSGLSKNRDRYVSKLKYQNQLRNIEYQKFMSHYQNHLATIDMYDSALTSVVLIPTLDTQANFYMSRTKVAIDYQASSAETENFHAHDTKEKIKDNEYTIEKMLAEDANAAENIVTAEMLIDTMKTKLADLIERTNVINREYVRYKTRNYLTVSYEQMSAMDEYSIKWSILMGGVTFCACCVLLLVIEGRKKHEKV
;
A
#
# COMPACT_ATOMS: atom_id res chain seq x y z
N MET A 1 -13.16 20.15 -27.42
CA MET A 1 -13.38 19.84 -26.01
C MET A 1 -13.80 21.13 -25.30
N SER A 2 -15.09 21.29 -25.04
CA SER A 2 -15.59 22.47 -24.30
C SER A 2 -15.85 22.01 -22.87
N ILE A 3 -15.12 22.60 -21.92
CA ILE A 3 -15.33 22.39 -20.49
C ILE A 3 -16.24 23.54 -20.05
N ASP A 4 -17.48 23.23 -19.74
CA ASP A 4 -18.41 24.20 -19.18
C ASP A 4 -18.11 24.33 -17.68
N SER A 5 -17.34 25.39 -17.33
CA SER A 5 -17.01 25.72 -15.94
C SER A 5 -18.10 26.67 -15.43
N GLY A 6 -19.18 26.12 -14.88
CA GLY A 6 -20.15 26.88 -14.12
C GLY A 6 -19.50 27.63 -12.96
N SER A 7 -19.75 28.91 -12.91
CA SER A 7 -19.36 30.01 -12.00
C SER A 7 -18.67 29.60 -10.68
N ALA A 8 -17.55 30.28 -10.47
CA ALA A 8 -16.66 30.21 -9.32
C ALA A 8 -17.40 30.40 -7.98
N SER A 9 -17.50 29.33 -7.21
CA SER A 9 -17.53 29.39 -5.76
C SER A 9 -16.81 28.16 -5.23
N ALA A 10 -15.63 28.41 -4.65
CA ALA A 10 -14.85 27.53 -3.78
C ALA A 10 -14.78 26.04 -4.21
N TYR A 11 -13.75 25.67 -4.97
CA TYR A 11 -13.21 24.29 -5.09
C TYR A 11 -14.24 23.14 -5.14
N LYS A 12 -15.33 23.28 -5.87
CA LYS A 12 -16.16 22.15 -6.25
C LYS A 12 -15.59 21.55 -7.53
N ILE A 13 -14.88 20.46 -7.41
CA ILE A 13 -14.53 19.61 -8.56
C ILE A 13 -15.84 19.16 -9.18
N ALA A 14 -16.07 19.49 -10.44
CA ALA A 14 -17.25 19.03 -11.15
C ALA A 14 -17.25 17.49 -11.15
N THR A 15 -18.34 16.90 -10.67
CA THR A 15 -18.51 15.44 -10.62
C THR A 15 -19.00 14.85 -11.93
N THR A 16 -19.41 15.72 -12.87
CA THR A 16 -19.95 15.32 -14.18
C THR A 16 -19.24 16.09 -15.29
N TYR A 17 -18.75 15.37 -16.27
CA TYR A 17 -18.10 15.91 -17.46
C TYR A 17 -18.88 15.44 -18.68
N THR A 18 -19.18 16.34 -19.61
CA THR A 18 -19.77 15.99 -20.89
C THR A 18 -18.67 15.93 -21.96
N VAL A 19 -18.53 14.79 -22.62
CA VAL A 19 -17.61 14.61 -23.73
C VAL A 19 -18.42 14.55 -25.01
N SER A 20 -18.21 15.51 -25.90
CA SER A 20 -18.83 15.53 -27.23
C SER A 20 -17.75 15.32 -28.30
N TYR A 21 -18.04 14.46 -29.25
CA TYR A 21 -17.17 14.22 -30.40
C TYR A 21 -17.89 14.63 -31.68
N LYS A 22 -17.26 15.47 -32.46
CA LYS A 22 -17.74 15.86 -33.80
C LYS A 22 -16.84 15.23 -34.84
N ARG A 23 -17.44 14.49 -35.79
CA ARG A 23 -16.70 13.82 -36.87
C ARG A 23 -15.87 14.82 -37.65
N ASN A 24 -14.62 14.48 -37.90
CA ASN A 24 -13.74 15.19 -38.82
C ASN A 24 -13.79 14.48 -40.20
N GLU A 25 -13.63 15.24 -41.29
CA GLU A 25 -13.65 14.72 -42.68
C GLU A 25 -12.48 13.76 -42.97
N GLU A 26 -11.42 13.78 -42.17
CA GLU A 26 -10.26 12.90 -42.32
C GLU A 26 -10.48 11.46 -41.82
N LEU A 27 -11.58 11.20 -41.14
CA LEU A 27 -11.86 9.86 -40.61
C LEU A 27 -12.46 8.94 -41.64
N PRO A 28 -11.96 7.67 -41.77
CA PRO A 28 -12.54 6.70 -42.67
C PRO A 28 -14.04 6.51 -42.43
N ALA A 29 -14.79 6.38 -43.51
CA ALA A 29 -16.25 6.17 -43.45
C ALA A 29 -16.69 4.91 -42.71
N SER A 30 -15.75 3.98 -42.49
CA SER A 30 -15.97 2.70 -41.79
C SER A 30 -16.06 2.85 -40.26
N ILE A 31 -15.63 3.98 -39.69
CA ILE A 31 -15.63 4.21 -38.23
C ILE A 31 -16.81 5.12 -37.91
N SER A 32 -17.74 4.65 -37.08
CA SER A 32 -18.87 5.46 -36.64
C SER A 32 -18.45 6.48 -35.59
N THR A 33 -19.22 7.56 -35.45
CA THR A 33 -19.00 8.56 -34.39
C THR A 33 -19.16 7.94 -33.00
N GLY A 34 -20.04 6.95 -32.87
CA GLY A 34 -20.25 6.19 -31.63
C GLY A 34 -19.03 5.35 -31.25
N ASP A 35 -18.42 4.65 -32.22
CA ASP A 35 -17.22 3.85 -31.97
C ASP A 35 -16.03 4.71 -31.52
N MET A 36 -15.85 5.90 -32.13
CA MET A 36 -14.83 6.86 -31.72
C MET A 36 -15.07 7.40 -30.30
N LEU A 37 -16.30 7.71 -29.97
CA LEU A 37 -16.63 8.16 -28.61
C LEU A 37 -16.38 7.08 -27.58
N GLN A 38 -16.71 5.83 -27.91
CA GLN A 38 -16.42 4.68 -27.04
C GLN A 38 -14.92 4.47 -26.85
N LEU A 39 -14.13 4.55 -27.90
CA LEU A 39 -12.65 4.46 -27.82
C LEU A 39 -12.06 5.57 -26.95
N ILE A 40 -12.55 6.81 -27.08
CA ILE A 40 -12.10 7.94 -26.23
C ILE A 40 -12.44 7.67 -24.77
N ILE A 41 -13.64 7.16 -24.48
CA ILE A 41 -14.06 6.84 -23.11
C ILE A 41 -13.24 5.69 -22.53
N GLU A 42 -12.96 4.64 -23.31
CA GLU A 42 -12.12 3.52 -22.88
C GLU A 42 -10.68 3.97 -22.61
N ALA A 43 -10.08 4.74 -23.50
CA ALA A 43 -8.76 5.30 -23.30
C ALA A 43 -8.71 6.22 -22.06
N TYR A 44 -9.74 7.06 -21.84
CA TYR A 44 -9.82 7.88 -20.63
C TYR A 44 -9.94 7.03 -19.36
N LYS A 45 -10.74 5.98 -19.39
CA LYS A 45 -10.84 5.04 -18.25
C LYS A 45 -9.51 4.38 -17.96
N GLU A 46 -8.79 3.92 -18.97
CA GLU A 46 -7.49 3.27 -18.83
C GLU A 46 -6.48 4.23 -18.18
N VAL A 47 -6.33 5.44 -18.71
CA VAL A 47 -5.45 6.48 -18.14
C VAL A 47 -5.87 6.87 -16.71
N PHE A 48 -7.18 6.99 -16.44
CA PHE A 48 -7.68 7.27 -15.11
C PHE A 48 -7.32 6.16 -14.12
N TYR A 49 -7.55 4.91 -14.50
CA TYR A 49 -7.22 3.78 -13.64
C TYR A 49 -5.71 3.65 -13.43
N GLU A 50 -4.91 3.89 -14.45
CA GLU A 50 -3.46 3.87 -14.36
C GLU A 50 -2.93 4.92 -13.38
N ASN A 51 -3.41 6.17 -13.48
CA ASN A 51 -2.90 7.27 -12.66
C ASN A 51 -3.46 7.32 -11.23
N TYR A 52 -4.70 6.89 -11.01
CA TYR A 52 -5.38 7.09 -9.73
C TYR A 52 -5.66 5.81 -8.95
N THR A 53 -5.47 4.64 -9.55
CA THR A 53 -5.78 3.37 -8.88
C THR A 53 -4.58 2.44 -8.75
N TYR A 54 -3.51 2.70 -9.48
CA TYR A 54 -2.31 1.88 -9.46
C TYR A 54 -1.35 2.34 -8.36
N VAL A 55 -1.35 1.65 -7.25
CA VAL A 55 -0.29 1.75 -6.22
C VAL A 55 0.48 0.43 -6.24
N ASP A 56 1.30 0.24 -7.27
CA ASP A 56 2.07 -0.99 -7.47
C ASP A 56 3.49 -0.93 -6.86
N THR A 57 3.86 0.21 -6.29
CA THR A 57 5.26 0.47 -5.90
C THR A 57 5.65 -0.08 -4.52
N ALA A 58 4.72 -0.60 -3.72
CA ALA A 58 4.99 -0.94 -2.33
C ALA A 58 5.58 -2.34 -2.11
N LEU A 59 5.48 -3.25 -3.08
CA LEU A 59 5.80 -4.67 -2.91
C LEU A 59 6.82 -5.15 -3.97
N ASN A 60 7.94 -4.45 -4.08
CA ASN A 60 9.04 -4.87 -4.96
C ASN A 60 10.36 -4.88 -4.17
N PRO A 61 10.75 -6.03 -3.60
CA PRO A 61 12.01 -6.15 -2.87
C PRO A 61 13.22 -5.94 -3.78
N ASN A 62 14.22 -5.22 -3.28
CA ASN A 62 15.50 -5.13 -3.96
C ASN A 62 16.36 -6.36 -3.64
N TRP A 63 16.24 -7.40 -4.45
CA TRP A 63 16.95 -8.66 -4.24
C TRP A 63 18.49 -8.55 -4.29
N ASN A 64 19.02 -7.50 -4.94
CA ASN A 64 20.47 -7.30 -5.04
C ASN A 64 21.10 -6.94 -3.67
N GLU A 65 20.32 -6.44 -2.72
CA GLU A 65 20.80 -6.17 -1.35
C GLU A 65 21.27 -7.45 -0.64
N LEU A 66 20.71 -8.63 -0.97
CA LEU A 66 21.04 -9.90 -0.31
C LEU A 66 22.52 -10.30 -0.48
N ASP A 67 23.14 -9.91 -1.59
CA ASP A 67 24.53 -10.25 -1.88
C ASP A 67 25.50 -9.50 -0.97
N GLU A 68 25.11 -8.28 -0.55
CA GLU A 68 25.92 -7.39 0.28
C GLU A 68 25.73 -7.62 1.79
N LEU A 69 24.59 -8.24 2.17
CA LEU A 69 24.23 -8.46 3.57
C LEU A 69 24.92 -9.68 4.18
N GLU A 70 25.23 -9.58 5.47
CA GLU A 70 25.63 -10.72 6.29
C GLU A 70 24.47 -11.70 6.50
N TYR A 71 24.73 -12.98 6.74
CA TYR A 71 23.67 -13.98 6.93
C TYR A 71 22.65 -13.57 7.99
N VAL A 72 23.07 -13.01 9.11
CA VAL A 72 22.15 -12.50 10.15
C VAL A 72 21.31 -11.32 9.64
N GLU A 73 21.90 -10.45 8.82
CA GLU A 73 21.21 -9.28 8.26
C GLU A 73 20.19 -9.66 7.16
N ILE A 74 20.43 -10.77 6.45
CA ILE A 74 19.48 -11.35 5.49
C ILE A 74 18.16 -11.70 6.17
N GLY A 75 18.19 -12.27 7.39
CA GLY A 75 16.98 -12.50 8.19
C GLY A 75 16.19 -11.22 8.43
N THR A 76 16.86 -10.14 8.82
CA THR A 76 16.23 -8.82 9.02
C THR A 76 15.67 -8.24 7.72
N PHE A 77 16.33 -8.45 6.59
CA PHE A 77 15.80 -8.07 5.27
C PHE A 77 14.46 -8.76 5.00
N PHE A 78 14.40 -10.09 5.16
CA PHE A 78 13.16 -10.83 4.96
C PHE A 78 12.07 -10.39 5.93
N GLU A 79 12.38 -10.18 7.20
CA GLU A 79 11.43 -9.67 8.21
C GLU A 79 10.81 -8.34 7.78
N LYS A 80 11.63 -7.41 7.32
CA LYS A 80 11.20 -6.09 6.81
C LYS A 80 10.26 -6.24 5.61
N GLU A 81 10.62 -7.06 4.62
CA GLU A 81 9.82 -7.25 3.41
C GLU A 81 8.50 -8.00 3.70
N ILE A 82 8.53 -9.05 4.51
CA ILE A 82 7.34 -9.75 5.02
C ILE A 82 6.43 -8.75 5.76
N GLY A 83 7.01 -7.89 6.60
CA GLY A 83 6.29 -6.85 7.32
C GLY A 83 5.58 -5.85 6.40
N LYS A 84 6.18 -5.50 5.25
CA LYS A 84 5.52 -4.66 4.23
C LYS A 84 4.31 -5.37 3.63
N VAL A 85 4.47 -6.62 3.19
CA VAL A 85 3.38 -7.44 2.63
C VAL A 85 2.25 -7.60 3.64
N SER A 86 2.58 -7.94 4.89
CA SER A 86 1.59 -8.12 5.97
C SER A 86 0.78 -6.85 6.25
N ARG A 87 1.44 -5.70 6.34
CA ARG A 87 0.76 -4.40 6.55
C ARG A 87 -0.14 -4.05 5.37
N PHE A 88 0.32 -4.27 4.14
CA PHE A 88 -0.47 -4.05 2.95
C PHE A 88 -1.73 -4.93 2.93
N LEU A 89 -1.58 -6.24 3.16
CA LEU A 89 -2.69 -7.19 3.20
C LEU A 89 -3.69 -6.85 4.31
N LYS A 90 -3.20 -6.44 5.50
CA LYS A 90 -4.04 -6.00 6.61
C LYS A 90 -4.86 -4.76 6.26
N SER A 91 -4.24 -3.78 5.59
CA SER A 91 -4.94 -2.58 5.11
C SER A 91 -6.07 -2.93 4.15
N ARG A 92 -5.80 -3.80 3.16
CA ARG A 92 -6.80 -4.25 2.20
C ARG A 92 -7.90 -5.13 2.82
N ALA A 93 -7.54 -5.99 3.77
CA ALA A 93 -8.50 -6.79 4.51
C ALA A 93 -9.46 -5.92 5.35
N ASN A 94 -8.98 -4.82 5.92
CA ASN A 94 -9.81 -3.86 6.65
C ASN A 94 -10.77 -3.09 5.71
N GLU A 95 -10.38 -2.85 4.46
CA GLU A 95 -11.26 -2.24 3.46
C GLU A 95 -12.38 -3.22 3.01
N ASN A 96 -12.00 -4.46 2.70
CA ASN A 96 -12.93 -5.51 2.28
C ASN A 96 -12.34 -6.92 2.54
N GLY A 97 -12.59 -7.45 3.73
CA GLY A 97 -12.08 -8.78 4.13
C GLY A 97 -12.72 -9.96 3.41
N THR A 98 -13.89 -9.76 2.78
CA THR A 98 -14.62 -10.81 2.07
C THR A 98 -14.28 -10.89 0.58
N PHE A 99 -13.54 -9.92 0.05
CA PHE A 99 -13.14 -9.94 -1.35
C PHE A 99 -12.30 -11.18 -1.66
N ARG A 100 -12.66 -11.85 -2.76
CA ARG A 100 -12.01 -13.08 -3.22
C ARG A 100 -11.54 -12.90 -4.67
N SER A 101 -10.29 -13.23 -4.91
CA SER A 101 -9.70 -13.22 -6.24
C SER A 101 -10.36 -14.28 -7.13
N SER A 102 -10.68 -13.92 -8.35
CA SER A 102 -11.18 -14.85 -9.37
C SER A 102 -10.06 -15.73 -9.96
N ALA A 103 -8.83 -15.25 -9.96
CA ALA A 103 -7.69 -15.95 -10.55
C ALA A 103 -7.19 -17.12 -9.69
N ASN A 104 -7.12 -16.93 -8.36
CA ASN A 104 -6.53 -17.93 -7.46
C ASN A 104 -7.42 -18.32 -6.28
N ASN A 105 -8.64 -17.79 -6.23
CA ASN A 105 -9.64 -18.06 -5.19
C ASN A 105 -9.18 -17.67 -3.76
N GLU A 106 -8.20 -16.79 -3.62
CA GLU A 106 -7.66 -16.32 -2.35
C GLU A 106 -8.36 -15.04 -1.86
N THR A 107 -8.23 -14.77 -0.57
CA THR A 107 -8.67 -13.53 0.07
C THR A 107 -7.46 -12.82 0.69
N PHE A 108 -7.58 -11.52 0.97
CA PHE A 108 -6.52 -10.78 1.69
C PHE A 108 -6.21 -11.42 3.05
N ILE A 109 -7.23 -11.93 3.76
CA ILE A 109 -7.06 -12.61 5.04
C ILE A 109 -6.30 -13.93 4.87
N SER A 110 -6.59 -14.71 3.82
CA SER A 110 -5.89 -15.98 3.58
C SER A 110 -4.42 -15.77 3.24
N LEU A 111 -4.10 -14.74 2.45
CA LEU A 111 -2.72 -14.35 2.16
C LEU A 111 -2.01 -13.81 3.40
N GLN A 112 -2.69 -13.03 4.24
CA GLN A 112 -2.13 -12.56 5.50
C GLN A 112 -1.74 -13.72 6.43
N LYS A 113 -2.58 -14.76 6.53
CA LYS A 113 -2.24 -15.98 7.30
C LYS A 113 -1.02 -16.70 6.72
N LYS A 114 -0.91 -16.80 5.37
CA LYS A 114 0.28 -17.38 4.72
C LYS A 114 1.53 -16.57 5.01
N THR A 115 1.43 -15.24 5.01
CA THR A 115 2.52 -14.33 5.36
C THR A 115 2.97 -14.51 6.81
N GLN A 116 2.03 -14.66 7.75
CA GLN A 116 2.34 -14.97 9.15
C GLN A 116 3.00 -16.34 9.31
N ASN A 117 2.52 -17.37 8.61
CA ASN A 117 3.13 -18.69 8.65
C ASN A 117 4.55 -18.67 8.09
N PHE A 118 4.79 -17.91 7.01
CA PHE A 118 6.13 -17.73 6.47
C PHE A 118 7.07 -17.07 7.49
N SER A 119 6.61 -16.01 8.18
CA SER A 119 7.39 -15.38 9.25
C SER A 119 7.68 -16.35 10.41
N ASN A 120 6.65 -17.02 10.92
CA ASN A 120 6.76 -17.82 12.14
C ASN A 120 7.45 -19.18 11.94
N ILE A 121 7.54 -19.68 10.71
CA ILE A 121 8.10 -21.01 10.42
C ILE A 121 9.39 -20.87 9.62
N ASP A 122 9.33 -20.31 8.41
CA ASP A 122 10.46 -20.32 7.49
C ASP A 122 11.54 -19.33 7.93
N LEU A 123 11.15 -18.10 8.30
CA LEU A 123 12.09 -17.08 8.75
C LEU A 123 12.70 -17.43 10.11
N GLU A 124 11.90 -17.92 11.05
CA GLU A 124 12.41 -18.36 12.36
C GLU A 124 13.36 -19.55 12.22
N LYS A 125 13.06 -20.51 11.34
CA LYS A 125 13.95 -21.61 11.03
C LYS A 125 15.30 -21.12 10.49
N TYR A 126 15.27 -20.16 9.57
CA TYR A 126 16.48 -19.55 9.01
C TYR A 126 17.28 -18.83 10.09
N ASN A 127 16.63 -17.94 10.87
CA ASN A 127 17.27 -17.16 11.92
C ASN A 127 17.92 -18.08 12.99
N ALA A 128 17.19 -19.10 13.43
CA ALA A 128 17.71 -20.07 14.38
C ALA A 128 18.93 -20.82 13.82
N TYR A 129 18.86 -21.26 12.55
CA TYR A 129 19.94 -21.97 11.89
C TYR A 129 21.21 -21.12 11.77
N VAL A 130 21.08 -19.88 11.26
CA VAL A 130 22.22 -18.96 11.08
C VAL A 130 22.87 -18.61 12.42
N ARG A 131 22.06 -18.35 13.45
CA ARG A 131 22.58 -18.06 14.81
C ARG A 131 23.29 -19.25 15.43
N GLN A 132 22.73 -20.45 15.28
CA GLN A 132 23.32 -21.66 15.83
C GLN A 132 24.63 -22.01 15.14
N SER A 133 24.70 -21.87 13.82
CA SER A 133 25.87 -22.22 13.01
C SER A 133 26.97 -21.16 13.03
N GLY A 134 26.74 -19.97 13.58
CA GLY A 134 27.70 -18.87 13.62
C GLY A 134 28.17 -18.40 12.24
N LEU A 135 27.27 -18.48 11.22
CA LEU A 135 27.60 -18.16 9.84
C LEU A 135 27.82 -16.66 9.64
N SER A 136 28.88 -16.31 8.92
CA SER A 136 29.21 -14.94 8.52
C SER A 136 29.98 -14.94 7.20
N LYS A 137 29.64 -14.01 6.30
CA LYS A 137 30.40 -13.79 5.06
C LYS A 137 31.76 -13.14 5.34
N ASN A 138 31.80 -12.22 6.32
CA ASN A 138 33.03 -11.55 6.76
C ASN A 138 33.06 -11.45 8.29
N ARG A 139 33.46 -12.54 8.92
CA ARG A 139 33.47 -12.72 10.37
C ARG A 139 34.11 -11.57 11.15
N ASP A 140 35.36 -11.22 10.78
CA ASP A 140 36.13 -10.23 11.54
C ASP A 140 35.50 -8.85 11.49
N ARG A 141 35.03 -8.46 10.33
CA ARG A 141 34.29 -7.19 10.14
C ARG A 141 32.99 -7.17 10.93
N TYR A 142 32.23 -8.26 10.87
CA TYR A 142 30.93 -8.32 11.51
C TYR A 142 31.04 -8.39 13.03
N VAL A 143 31.96 -9.16 13.57
CA VAL A 143 32.28 -9.19 15.01
C VAL A 143 32.72 -7.81 15.50
N SER A 144 33.56 -7.11 14.75
CA SER A 144 33.96 -5.73 15.09
C SER A 144 32.77 -4.77 15.11
N LYS A 145 31.85 -4.89 14.14
CA LYS A 145 30.59 -4.14 14.10
C LYS A 145 29.72 -4.40 15.33
N LEU A 146 29.52 -5.66 15.70
CA LEU A 146 28.71 -6.04 16.86
C LEU A 146 29.33 -5.52 18.20
N LYS A 147 30.65 -5.62 18.34
CA LYS A 147 31.37 -5.09 19.50
C LYS A 147 31.19 -3.56 19.62
N TYR A 148 31.30 -2.83 18.52
CA TYR A 148 31.05 -1.39 18.49
C TYR A 148 29.59 -1.07 18.86
N GLN A 149 28.65 -1.80 18.31
CA GLN A 149 27.23 -1.64 18.66
C GLN A 149 26.99 -1.88 20.15
N ASN A 150 27.63 -2.87 20.75
CA ASN A 150 27.52 -3.13 22.18
C ASN A 150 28.10 -2.00 23.03
N GLN A 151 29.17 -1.34 22.59
CA GLN A 151 29.68 -0.15 23.26
C GLN A 151 28.65 0.99 23.27
N LEU A 152 28.03 1.26 22.12
CA LEU A 152 26.97 2.29 22.03
C LEU A 152 25.76 1.93 22.89
N ARG A 153 25.29 0.68 22.83
CA ARG A 153 24.17 0.20 23.67
C ARG A 153 24.48 0.24 25.16
N ASN A 154 25.72 0.01 25.57
CA ASN A 154 26.11 0.16 26.98
C ASN A 154 25.97 1.61 27.44
N ILE A 155 26.32 2.59 26.62
CA ILE A 155 26.11 4.01 26.94
C ILE A 155 24.61 4.31 27.06
N GLU A 156 23.81 3.78 26.15
CA GLU A 156 22.34 3.94 26.16
C GLU A 156 21.73 3.27 27.41
N TYR A 157 22.14 2.06 27.74
CA TYR A 157 21.75 1.38 28.97
C TYR A 157 22.02 2.20 30.22
N GLN A 158 23.25 2.76 30.33
CA GLN A 158 23.62 3.59 31.46
C GLN A 158 22.77 4.88 31.55
N LYS A 159 22.42 5.46 30.39
CA LYS A 159 21.52 6.60 30.33
C LYS A 159 20.13 6.25 30.88
N PHE A 160 19.52 5.17 30.43
CA PHE A 160 18.21 4.71 30.92
C PHE A 160 18.25 4.40 32.42
N MET A 161 19.30 3.71 32.88
CA MET A 161 19.46 3.42 34.31
C MET A 161 19.66 4.68 35.16
N SER A 162 20.36 5.70 34.66
CA SER A 162 20.50 6.98 35.33
C SER A 162 19.16 7.71 35.43
N HIS A 163 18.37 7.73 34.35
CA HIS A 163 17.02 8.32 34.37
C HIS A 163 16.10 7.57 35.35
N TYR A 164 16.12 6.24 35.32
CA TYR A 164 15.37 5.40 36.25
C TYR A 164 15.69 5.76 37.71
N GLN A 165 16.98 5.84 38.05
CA GLN A 165 17.42 6.21 39.40
C GLN A 165 17.02 7.65 39.81
N ASN A 166 17.08 8.59 38.85
CA ASN A 166 16.63 9.97 39.12
C ASN A 166 15.12 10.05 39.40
N HIS A 167 14.30 9.25 38.69
CA HIS A 167 12.87 9.17 38.96
C HIS A 167 12.59 8.60 40.36
N LEU A 168 13.30 7.51 40.74
CA LEU A 168 13.19 6.97 42.12
C LEU A 168 13.61 7.97 43.20
N ALA A 169 14.74 8.63 43.01
CA ALA A 169 15.19 9.65 43.92
C ALA A 169 14.18 10.81 44.05
N THR A 170 13.52 11.16 42.95
CA THR A 170 12.46 12.18 42.97
C THR A 170 11.26 11.71 43.79
N ILE A 171 10.85 10.45 43.67
CA ILE A 171 9.76 9.87 44.44
C ILE A 171 10.11 9.91 45.95
N ASP A 172 11.32 9.48 46.31
CA ASP A 172 11.80 9.51 47.72
C ASP A 172 11.83 10.92 48.28
N MET A 173 12.24 11.92 47.50
CA MET A 173 12.20 13.33 47.90
C MET A 173 10.77 13.80 48.15
N TYR A 174 9.80 13.43 47.31
CA TYR A 174 8.40 13.78 47.52
C TYR A 174 7.84 13.11 48.77
N ASP A 175 8.14 11.85 49.02
CA ASP A 175 7.67 11.12 50.20
C ASP A 175 8.25 11.70 51.48
N SER A 176 9.54 12.01 51.50
CA SER A 176 10.19 12.67 52.66
C SER A 176 9.67 14.09 52.93
N ALA A 177 9.37 14.86 51.90
CA ALA A 177 8.80 16.19 52.01
C ALA A 177 7.38 16.17 52.61
N LEU A 178 6.56 15.17 52.20
CA LEU A 178 5.21 14.98 52.69
C LEU A 178 5.15 14.52 54.15
N THR A 179 6.07 13.65 54.56
CA THR A 179 6.15 13.20 55.95
C THR A 179 6.67 14.28 56.89
N SER A 180 7.36 15.30 56.38
CA SER A 180 7.88 16.43 57.15
C SER A 180 6.89 17.59 57.31
N VAL A 181 5.81 17.62 56.55
CA VAL A 181 4.75 18.65 56.67
C VAL A 181 3.87 18.34 57.87
N VAL A 182 3.97 19.12 58.91
CA VAL A 182 3.01 19.11 60.01
C VAL A 182 1.66 19.54 59.44
N LEU A 183 0.73 18.61 59.35
CA LEU A 183 -0.67 18.88 59.00
C LEU A 183 -1.28 19.74 60.11
N ILE A 184 -1.31 21.05 59.93
CA ILE A 184 -2.16 21.92 60.72
C ILE A 184 -3.59 21.61 60.30
N PRO A 185 -4.47 21.11 61.19
CA PRO A 185 -5.84 20.83 60.84
C PRO A 185 -6.57 22.17 60.63
N THR A 186 -6.61 22.61 59.40
CA THR A 186 -7.49 23.69 58.97
C THR A 186 -8.82 23.03 58.57
N LEU A 187 -9.91 23.60 59.09
CA LEU A 187 -11.31 23.20 58.80
C LEU A 187 -11.70 23.41 57.32
N ASP A 188 -10.72 23.53 56.45
CA ASP A 188 -10.96 23.82 55.03
C ASP A 188 -10.86 22.57 54.17
N THR A 189 -11.87 22.35 53.31
CA THR A 189 -12.03 21.26 52.40
C THR A 189 -10.92 21.16 51.32
N GLN A 190 -9.91 22.02 51.36
CA GLN A 190 -8.79 22.08 50.41
C GLN A 190 -7.74 20.97 50.66
N ALA A 191 -7.72 20.28 51.79
CA ALA A 191 -6.78 19.19 52.07
C ALA A 191 -6.84 18.05 51.06
N ASN A 192 -8.03 17.74 50.53
CA ASN A 192 -8.22 16.72 49.49
C ASN A 192 -7.62 17.10 48.10
N PHE A 193 -7.48 18.40 47.85
CA PHE A 193 -6.91 18.90 46.60
C PHE A 193 -5.39 18.79 46.57
N TYR A 194 -4.71 19.05 47.71
CA TYR A 194 -3.25 18.91 47.82
C TYR A 194 -2.80 17.45 47.78
N MET A 195 -3.49 16.54 48.44
CA MET A 195 -3.19 15.10 48.38
C MET A 195 -3.39 14.53 46.96
N SER A 196 -4.40 14.98 46.23
CA SER A 196 -4.64 14.56 44.85
C SER A 196 -3.51 14.98 43.89
N ARG A 197 -2.99 16.21 44.00
CA ARG A 197 -1.87 16.68 43.17
C ARG A 197 -0.56 15.94 43.46
N THR A 198 -0.27 15.65 44.71
CA THR A 198 0.94 14.92 45.08
C THR A 198 0.92 13.50 44.55
N LYS A 199 -0.22 12.83 44.66
CA LYS A 199 -0.39 11.47 44.13
C LYS A 199 -0.20 11.41 42.61
N VAL A 200 -0.74 12.36 41.87
CA VAL A 200 -0.57 12.44 40.39
C VAL A 200 0.91 12.62 40.01
N ALA A 201 1.67 13.44 40.78
CA ALA A 201 3.09 13.63 40.52
C ALA A 201 3.90 12.36 40.79
N ILE A 202 3.61 11.64 41.87
CA ILE A 202 4.26 10.38 42.21
C ILE A 202 3.90 9.30 41.16
N ASP A 203 2.62 9.17 40.78
CA ASP A 203 2.16 8.24 39.79
C ASP A 203 2.86 8.49 38.42
N TYR A 204 3.04 9.75 38.02
CA TYR A 204 3.80 10.12 36.82
C TYR A 204 5.27 9.69 36.91
N GLN A 205 5.95 9.98 38.03
CA GLN A 205 7.35 9.60 38.24
C GLN A 205 7.52 8.07 38.27
N ALA A 206 6.59 7.34 38.89
CA ALA A 206 6.59 5.89 38.94
C ALA A 206 6.41 5.28 37.54
N SER A 207 5.46 5.77 36.73
CA SER A 207 5.26 5.33 35.36
C SER A 207 6.48 5.65 34.47
N SER A 208 7.11 6.80 34.66
CA SER A 208 8.33 7.16 33.94
C SER A 208 9.50 6.24 34.34
N ALA A 209 9.66 5.95 35.63
CA ALA A 209 10.66 5.01 36.12
C ALA A 209 10.47 3.60 35.51
N GLU A 210 9.23 3.11 35.45
CA GLU A 210 8.89 1.81 34.82
C GLU A 210 9.29 1.80 33.33
N THR A 211 8.97 2.86 32.61
CA THR A 211 9.32 3.01 31.18
C THR A 211 10.83 2.99 30.95
N GLU A 212 11.59 3.76 31.74
CA GLU A 212 13.06 3.80 31.65
C GLU A 212 13.69 2.45 32.01
N ASN A 213 13.17 1.76 33.02
CA ASN A 213 13.61 0.42 33.40
C ASN A 213 13.35 -0.60 32.29
N PHE A 214 12.18 -0.53 31.64
CA PHE A 214 11.85 -1.37 30.50
C PHE A 214 12.85 -1.15 29.35
N HIS A 215 13.14 0.10 28.98
CA HIS A 215 14.14 0.42 27.95
C HIS A 215 15.55 -0.05 28.32
N ALA A 216 15.94 0.04 29.59
CA ALA A 216 17.21 -0.50 30.06
C ALA A 216 17.29 -2.01 29.89
N HIS A 217 16.23 -2.75 30.24
CA HIS A 217 16.17 -4.19 30.06
C HIS A 217 16.21 -4.61 28.60
N ASP A 218 15.44 -3.96 27.72
CA ASP A 218 15.44 -4.19 26.28
C ASP A 218 16.83 -3.96 25.66
N THR A 219 17.50 -2.89 26.06
CA THR A 219 18.86 -2.58 25.62
C THR A 219 19.86 -3.64 26.09
N LYS A 220 19.74 -4.09 27.32
CA LYS A 220 20.60 -5.16 27.89
C LYS A 220 20.39 -6.51 27.20
N GLU A 221 19.15 -6.84 26.83
CA GLU A 221 18.82 -8.04 26.06
C GLU A 221 19.50 -7.99 24.68
N LYS A 222 19.42 -6.87 23.97
CA LYS A 222 20.11 -6.68 22.69
C LYS A 222 21.63 -6.80 22.77
N ILE A 223 22.25 -6.38 23.90
CA ILE A 223 23.68 -6.58 24.15
C ILE A 223 24.00 -8.06 24.27
N LYS A 224 23.23 -8.80 25.07
CA LYS A 224 23.41 -10.24 25.26
C LYS A 224 23.21 -11.03 23.94
N ASP A 225 22.28 -10.63 23.15
CA ASP A 225 22.02 -11.23 21.83
C ASP A 225 23.21 -11.08 20.89
N ASN A 226 23.81 -9.89 20.89
CA ASN A 226 25.06 -9.66 20.15
C ASN A 226 26.24 -10.47 20.72
N GLU A 227 26.37 -10.56 22.05
CA GLU A 227 27.43 -11.35 22.70
C GLU A 227 27.31 -12.82 22.33
N TYR A 228 26.11 -13.40 22.37
CA TYR A 228 25.85 -14.77 21.95
C TYR A 228 26.20 -14.96 20.47
N THR A 229 25.82 -14.03 19.61
CA THR A 229 26.15 -14.08 18.17
C THR A 229 27.66 -14.05 17.93
N ILE A 230 28.38 -13.18 18.66
CA ILE A 230 29.85 -13.12 18.61
C ILE A 230 30.48 -14.44 19.05
N GLU A 231 30.01 -15.02 20.15
CA GLU A 231 30.49 -16.30 20.68
C GLU A 231 30.35 -17.41 19.64
N LYS A 232 29.19 -17.53 19.00
CA LYS A 232 28.94 -18.53 17.96
C LYS A 232 29.77 -18.32 16.72
N MET A 233 29.99 -17.09 16.29
CA MET A 233 30.85 -16.78 15.14
C MET A 233 32.34 -17.08 15.38
N LEU A 234 32.76 -17.05 16.64
CA LEU A 234 34.15 -17.34 16.99
C LEU A 234 34.39 -18.83 17.29
N ALA A 235 33.37 -19.69 17.26
CA ALA A 235 33.50 -21.12 17.44
C ALA A 235 34.30 -21.76 16.29
N GLU A 236 34.96 -22.90 16.57
CA GLU A 236 35.82 -23.59 15.59
C GLU A 236 35.04 -24.15 14.39
N ASP A 237 33.78 -24.57 14.59
CA ASP A 237 32.88 -25.11 13.58
C ASP A 237 32.06 -24.04 12.84
N ALA A 238 32.25 -22.76 13.20
CA ALA A 238 31.62 -21.66 12.48
C ALA A 238 32.06 -21.63 11.01
N ASN A 239 31.10 -21.35 10.12
CA ASN A 239 31.33 -21.34 8.67
C ASN A 239 31.76 -22.71 8.05
N ALA A 240 31.38 -23.84 8.64
CA ALA A 240 31.53 -25.12 7.97
C ALA A 240 30.84 -25.11 6.58
N ALA A 241 31.47 -25.68 5.56
CA ALA A 241 30.96 -25.62 4.17
C ALA A 241 29.53 -26.17 4.03
N GLU A 242 29.20 -27.22 4.78
CA GLU A 242 27.86 -27.80 4.81
C GLU A 242 26.81 -26.80 5.35
N ASN A 243 27.18 -26.01 6.36
CA ASN A 243 26.32 -25.02 6.94
C ASN A 243 26.05 -23.85 5.98
N ILE A 244 27.04 -23.44 5.20
CA ILE A 244 26.92 -22.43 4.17
C ILE A 244 25.92 -22.88 3.10
N VAL A 245 26.09 -24.10 2.56
CA VAL A 245 25.18 -24.65 1.54
C VAL A 245 23.74 -24.72 2.05
N THR A 246 23.55 -25.13 3.29
CA THR A 246 22.22 -25.22 3.89
C THR A 246 21.60 -23.83 4.06
N ALA A 247 22.35 -22.82 4.48
CA ALA A 247 21.88 -21.45 4.62
C ALA A 247 21.47 -20.86 3.27
N GLU A 248 22.29 -21.02 2.23
CA GLU A 248 21.97 -20.56 0.86
C GLU A 248 20.70 -21.24 0.32
N MET A 249 20.52 -22.53 0.56
CA MET A 249 19.29 -23.23 0.18
C MET A 249 18.05 -22.68 0.92
N LEU A 250 18.19 -22.32 2.21
CA LEU A 250 17.10 -21.68 2.96
C LEU A 250 16.79 -20.28 2.41
N ILE A 251 17.80 -19.49 2.06
CA ILE A 251 17.65 -18.16 1.43
C ILE A 251 16.90 -18.29 0.11
N ASP A 252 17.29 -19.20 -0.78
CA ASP A 252 16.61 -19.41 -2.06
C ASP A 252 15.15 -19.84 -1.87
N THR A 253 14.90 -20.71 -0.89
CA THR A 253 13.53 -21.13 -0.55
C THR A 253 12.70 -19.94 -0.07
N MET A 254 13.24 -19.12 0.82
CA MET A 254 12.55 -17.91 1.32
C MET A 254 12.34 -16.88 0.21
N LYS A 255 13.33 -16.67 -0.65
CA LYS A 255 13.22 -15.76 -1.81
C LYS A 255 12.08 -16.18 -2.74
N THR A 256 12.01 -17.46 -3.08
CA THR A 256 10.96 -18.02 -3.94
C THR A 256 9.57 -17.88 -3.30
N LYS A 257 9.44 -18.21 -2.02
CA LYS A 257 8.17 -18.09 -1.29
C LYS A 257 7.71 -16.64 -1.15
N LEU A 258 8.62 -15.72 -0.86
CA LEU A 258 8.27 -14.30 -0.75
C LEU A 258 7.87 -13.72 -2.10
N ALA A 259 8.58 -14.07 -3.18
CA ALA A 259 8.22 -13.66 -4.53
C ALA A 259 6.81 -14.16 -4.93
N ASP A 260 6.48 -15.42 -4.65
CA ASP A 260 5.15 -15.99 -4.88
C ASP A 260 4.06 -15.25 -4.06
N LEU A 261 4.32 -14.98 -2.78
CA LEU A 261 3.39 -14.21 -1.94
C LEU A 261 3.15 -12.79 -2.46
N ILE A 262 4.19 -12.12 -2.94
CA ILE A 262 4.11 -10.78 -3.52
C ILE A 262 3.31 -10.84 -4.82
N GLU A 263 3.59 -11.78 -5.71
CA GLU A 263 2.86 -11.92 -6.96
C GLU A 263 1.37 -12.17 -6.72
N ARG A 264 1.02 -13.10 -5.84
CA ARG A 264 -0.38 -13.36 -5.45
C ARG A 264 -1.06 -12.14 -4.84
N THR A 265 -0.32 -11.39 -4.03
CA THR A 265 -0.81 -10.14 -3.43
C THR A 265 -1.07 -9.09 -4.50
N ASN A 266 -0.19 -8.98 -5.50
CA ASN A 266 -0.37 -8.06 -6.62
C ASN A 266 -1.56 -8.47 -7.51
N VAL A 267 -1.74 -9.77 -7.75
CA VAL A 267 -2.89 -10.29 -8.52
C VAL A 267 -4.21 -9.93 -7.83
N ILE A 268 -4.38 -10.29 -6.57
CA ILE A 268 -5.62 -9.99 -5.84
C ILE A 268 -5.83 -8.47 -5.68
N ASN A 269 -4.77 -7.69 -5.50
CA ASN A 269 -4.88 -6.24 -5.41
C ASN A 269 -5.35 -5.63 -6.73
N ARG A 270 -4.82 -6.04 -7.89
CA ARG A 270 -5.28 -5.57 -9.20
C ARG A 270 -6.76 -5.89 -9.43
N GLU A 271 -7.19 -7.10 -9.09
CA GLU A 271 -8.61 -7.48 -9.20
C GLU A 271 -9.49 -6.67 -8.25
N TYR A 272 -9.03 -6.45 -7.01
CA TYR A 272 -9.75 -5.65 -6.02
C TYR A 272 -9.89 -4.19 -6.45
N VAL A 273 -8.82 -3.60 -6.94
CA VAL A 273 -8.85 -2.23 -7.46
C VAL A 273 -9.83 -2.12 -8.62
N ARG A 274 -9.82 -3.05 -9.59
CA ARG A 274 -10.80 -3.09 -10.67
C ARG A 274 -12.23 -3.24 -10.15
N TYR A 275 -12.44 -4.09 -9.15
CA TYR A 275 -13.74 -4.27 -8.52
C TYR A 275 -14.22 -2.98 -7.84
N LYS A 276 -13.35 -2.33 -7.04
CA LYS A 276 -13.66 -1.10 -6.30
C LYS A 276 -13.93 0.08 -7.23
N THR A 277 -13.17 0.17 -8.31
CA THR A 277 -13.24 1.28 -9.26
C THR A 277 -14.27 1.08 -10.37
N ARG A 278 -14.88 -0.09 -10.45
CA ARG A 278 -15.86 -0.45 -11.47
C ARG A 278 -16.95 0.61 -11.68
N ASN A 279 -17.35 1.27 -10.61
CA ASN A 279 -18.42 2.26 -10.62
C ASN A 279 -17.92 3.70 -10.42
N TYR A 280 -16.60 3.95 -10.42
CA TYR A 280 -16.07 5.31 -10.23
C TYR A 280 -16.36 6.22 -11.42
N LEU A 281 -16.43 5.64 -12.61
CA LEU A 281 -16.80 6.33 -13.83
C LEU A 281 -18.08 5.69 -14.38
N THR A 282 -19.20 6.38 -14.18
CA THR A 282 -20.47 6.01 -14.79
C THR A 282 -20.59 6.81 -16.07
N VAL A 283 -20.74 6.11 -17.20
CA VAL A 283 -20.95 6.74 -18.50
C VAL A 283 -22.40 6.59 -18.87
N SER A 284 -23.09 7.71 -19.05
CA SER A 284 -24.41 7.75 -19.63
C SER A 284 -24.29 8.24 -21.07
N TYR A 285 -24.84 7.50 -22.00
CA TYR A 285 -24.95 7.91 -23.40
C TYR A 285 -26.28 8.58 -23.60
N GLU A 286 -26.28 9.83 -24.06
CA GLU A 286 -27.44 10.34 -24.77
C GLU A 286 -27.42 9.70 -26.15
N GLN A 287 -28.37 8.82 -26.43
CA GLN A 287 -28.55 8.31 -27.78
C GLN A 287 -28.88 9.52 -28.68
N MET A 288 -27.89 9.92 -29.47
CA MET A 288 -28.19 10.80 -30.59
C MET A 288 -29.24 10.10 -31.47
N SER A 289 -30.34 10.73 -31.73
CA SER A 289 -31.29 10.24 -32.68
C SER A 289 -30.59 10.01 -34.02
N ALA A 290 -30.86 8.90 -34.69
CA ALA A 290 -30.37 8.66 -36.04
C ALA A 290 -30.67 9.82 -37.03
N MET A 291 -31.59 10.71 -36.65
CA MET A 291 -31.89 11.92 -37.36
C MET A 291 -30.86 13.03 -37.25
N ASP A 292 -30.04 13.01 -36.18
CA ASP A 292 -28.97 14.01 -36.02
C ASP A 292 -27.68 13.61 -36.77
N GLU A 293 -27.53 12.36 -37.10
CA GLU A 293 -26.38 11.84 -37.87
C GLU A 293 -26.54 12.06 -39.37
N TYR A 294 -27.79 11.99 -39.86
CA TYR A 294 -28.13 12.31 -41.23
C TYR A 294 -28.69 13.73 -41.34
N SER A 295 -27.96 14.59 -42.00
CA SER A 295 -28.46 15.94 -42.32
C SER A 295 -29.79 15.82 -43.05
N ILE A 296 -30.89 16.08 -42.31
CA ILE A 296 -32.29 16.07 -42.82
C ILE A 296 -32.39 16.87 -44.14
N LYS A 297 -31.58 17.92 -44.29
CA LYS A 297 -31.49 18.74 -45.51
C LYS A 297 -31.07 17.95 -46.72
N TRP A 298 -30.06 17.08 -46.60
CA TRP A 298 -29.59 16.23 -47.71
C TRP A 298 -30.57 15.10 -48.05
N SER A 299 -31.24 14.53 -47.06
CA SER A 299 -32.28 13.51 -47.30
C SER A 299 -33.49 14.07 -48.00
N ILE A 300 -33.92 15.29 -47.63
CA ILE A 300 -35.04 16.02 -48.30
C ILE A 300 -34.61 16.40 -49.71
N LEU A 301 -33.40 16.89 -49.92
CA LEU A 301 -32.88 17.29 -51.22
C LEU A 301 -32.80 16.08 -52.20
N MET A 302 -32.24 14.95 -51.73
CA MET A 302 -32.17 13.75 -52.53
C MET A 302 -33.56 13.13 -52.82
N GLY A 303 -34.46 13.15 -51.82
CA GLY A 303 -35.83 12.74 -51.99
C GLY A 303 -36.60 13.64 -53.02
N GLY A 304 -36.36 14.94 -52.95
CA GLY A 304 -36.91 15.89 -53.91
C GLY A 304 -36.41 15.68 -55.36
N VAL A 305 -35.09 15.46 -55.49
CA VAL A 305 -34.49 15.20 -56.83
C VAL A 305 -34.99 13.86 -57.44
N THR A 306 -35.10 12.82 -56.63
CA THR A 306 -35.64 11.52 -57.09
C THR A 306 -37.12 11.63 -57.48
N PHE A 307 -37.90 12.38 -56.70
CA PHE A 307 -39.30 12.61 -57.01
C PHE A 307 -39.45 13.39 -58.33
N CYS A 308 -38.70 14.46 -58.53
CA CYS A 308 -38.71 15.24 -59.77
C CYS A 308 -38.29 14.36 -60.98
N ALA A 309 -37.26 13.55 -60.85
CA ALA A 309 -36.82 12.62 -61.88
C ALA A 309 -37.92 11.59 -62.28
N CYS A 310 -38.63 11.09 -61.27
CA CYS A 310 -39.75 10.16 -61.50
C CYS A 310 -40.92 10.87 -62.23
N CYS A 311 -41.23 12.14 -61.86
CA CYS A 311 -42.25 12.89 -62.53
C CYS A 311 -41.93 13.19 -63.99
N VAL A 312 -40.67 13.56 -64.30
CA VAL A 312 -40.19 13.75 -65.66
C VAL A 312 -40.28 12.50 -66.47
N LEU A 313 -39.87 11.35 -65.92
CA LEU A 313 -39.99 10.03 -66.57
C LEU A 313 -41.46 9.67 -66.91
N LEU A 314 -42.36 9.92 -65.99
CA LEU A 314 -43.78 9.69 -66.21
C LEU A 314 -44.34 10.60 -67.33
N LEU A 315 -43.97 11.90 -67.35
CA LEU A 315 -44.38 12.80 -68.44
C LEU A 315 -43.80 12.38 -69.80
N VAL A 316 -42.58 11.91 -69.85
CA VAL A 316 -41.96 11.38 -71.09
C VAL A 316 -42.67 10.11 -71.57
N ILE A 317 -43.04 9.20 -70.66
CA ILE A 317 -43.78 7.97 -71.00
C ILE A 317 -45.19 8.33 -71.49
N GLU A 318 -45.87 9.27 -70.87
CA GLU A 318 -47.20 9.71 -71.28
C GLU A 318 -47.19 10.50 -72.62
N GLY A 319 -46.15 11.29 -72.83
CA GLY A 319 -45.89 11.98 -74.10
C GLY A 319 -45.65 10.98 -75.30
N ARG A 320 -44.87 9.92 -75.02
CA ARG A 320 -44.68 8.85 -76.04
C ARG A 320 -45.94 8.09 -76.35
N LYS A 321 -46.77 7.78 -75.35
CA LYS A 321 -48.09 7.10 -75.62
C LYS A 321 -49.09 7.98 -76.39
N LYS A 322 -48.99 9.28 -76.37
CA LYS A 322 -49.80 10.19 -77.20
C LYS A 322 -49.31 10.23 -78.63
N HIS A 323 -48.01 10.09 -78.87
CA HIS A 323 -47.45 10.09 -80.22
C HIS A 323 -47.68 8.76 -81.01
N GLU A 324 -47.94 7.66 -80.30
CA GLU A 324 -48.26 6.35 -80.93
C GLU A 324 -49.76 6.20 -81.28
N LYS A 325 -50.59 7.18 -80.93
CA LYS A 325 -52.06 7.13 -81.27
C LYS A 325 -52.50 8.17 -82.27
N VAL A 326 -51.57 8.81 -82.96
CA VAL A 326 -51.82 9.58 -84.22
C VAL A 326 -51.20 8.87 -85.38
#